data_ad6877823a9133ae0878cf3e96d0d3ee
#
_entry.id   ad6877823a9133ae0878cf3e96d0d3ee
#
_cell.length_a   1.000
_cell.length_b   1.000
_cell.length_c   1.000
_cell.angle_alpha   90.00
_cell.angle_beta   90.00
_cell.angle_gamma   90.00
#
_symmetry.space_group_name_H-M   'P 1'
#
loop_
_entity.id
_entity.type
_entity.pdbx_description
1 polymer ?
#
loop_
_entity_poly.entity_id
_entity_poly.type
_entity_poly.pdbx_seq_one_letter_code
_entity_poly.pdbx_strand_id
1 'polypeptide(L)'
;LVGMIDPVRPEVKAAIEECRGAGIRPIMITGDHLVTASAIARKIGILDDNGRAVEGREIENLSDEELDEFVSDVSVYARVSPEHKIRIVSAWQRKGYIVSMTGDGVNDAPALKQADIGVAMGITGTEVYIRARLNELFRFFSVGCTNIQIQVRERWCFFAVFF
;
A
#
# COMPACT_ATOMS: atom_id res chain seq x y z
N LEU A 1 19.36 24.03 15.64
CA LEU A 1 18.40 23.25 14.86
C LEU A 1 18.16 21.92 15.60
N VAL A 2 16.89 21.60 15.89
CA VAL A 2 16.49 20.33 16.49
C VAL A 2 15.66 19.60 15.42
N GLY A 3 16.05 18.37 15.08
CA GLY A 3 15.30 17.50 14.18
C GLY A 3 14.58 16.42 14.98
N MET A 4 13.40 16.05 14.56
CA MET A 4 12.63 14.94 15.10
C MET A 4 12.41 13.91 13.99
N ILE A 5 12.64 12.65 14.27
CA ILE A 5 12.39 11.56 13.35
C ILE A 5 11.56 10.48 14.07
N ASP A 6 10.50 10.04 13.46
CA ASP A 6 9.77 8.86 13.91
C ASP A 6 10.48 7.61 13.35
N PRO A 7 11.04 6.74 14.21
CA PRO A 7 11.80 5.61 13.71
C PRO A 7 10.86 4.56 13.11
N VAL A 8 11.24 4.05 11.95
CA VAL A 8 10.59 2.88 11.35
C VAL A 8 10.71 1.69 12.28
N ARG A 9 9.62 0.95 12.47
CA ARG A 9 9.60 -0.27 13.28
C ARG A 9 10.57 -1.29 12.69
N PRO A 10 11.36 -2.00 13.51
CA PRO A 10 12.39 -2.93 13.03
C PRO A 10 11.87 -4.04 12.11
N GLU A 11 10.62 -4.48 12.35
CA GLU A 11 9.99 -5.59 11.64
C GLU A 11 9.59 -5.25 10.19
N VAL A 12 9.42 -3.97 9.88
CA VAL A 12 8.88 -3.51 8.58
C VAL A 12 9.77 -3.94 7.42
N LYS A 13 11.09 -3.84 7.55
CA LYS A 13 12.00 -4.22 6.48
C LYS A 13 11.88 -5.70 6.13
N ALA A 14 11.84 -6.57 7.13
CA ALA A 14 11.67 -8.01 6.94
C ALA A 14 10.33 -8.32 6.26
N ALA A 15 9.24 -7.67 6.69
CA ALA A 15 7.92 -7.82 6.08
C ALA A 15 7.89 -7.39 4.60
N ILE A 16 8.59 -6.30 4.24
CA ILE A 16 8.71 -5.87 2.84
C ILE A 16 9.49 -6.89 2.00
N GLU A 17 10.55 -7.47 2.54
CA GLU A 17 11.33 -8.52 1.88
C GLU A 17 10.48 -9.79 1.67
N GLU A 18 9.67 -10.19 2.65
CA GLU A 18 8.72 -11.31 2.53
C GLU A 18 7.66 -11.03 1.45
N CYS A 19 7.08 -9.82 1.42
CA CYS A 19 6.15 -9.42 0.37
C CYS A 19 6.77 -9.57 -1.03
N ARG A 20 7.98 -9.06 -1.22
CA ARG A 20 8.70 -9.18 -2.50
C ARG A 20 8.99 -10.64 -2.85
N GLY A 21 9.41 -11.44 -1.88
CA GLY A 21 9.64 -12.89 -2.06
C GLY A 21 8.38 -13.66 -2.47
N ALA A 22 7.21 -13.19 -2.02
CA ALA A 22 5.89 -13.71 -2.40
C ALA A 22 5.36 -13.15 -3.73
N GLY A 23 6.12 -12.31 -4.45
CA GLY A 23 5.68 -11.65 -5.68
C GLY A 23 4.71 -10.49 -5.45
N ILE A 24 4.60 -9.99 -4.21
CA ILE A 24 3.78 -8.84 -3.86
C ILE A 24 4.62 -7.58 -4.02
N ARG A 25 4.10 -6.59 -4.74
CA ARG A 25 4.74 -5.28 -4.89
C ARG A 25 4.27 -4.34 -3.79
N PRO A 26 5.13 -3.95 -2.82
CA PRO A 26 4.78 -2.95 -1.83
C PRO A 26 4.82 -1.55 -2.44
N ILE A 27 3.81 -0.74 -2.11
CA ILE A 27 3.69 0.66 -2.52
C ILE A 27 3.42 1.49 -1.27
N MET A 28 4.14 2.60 -1.10
CA MET A 28 3.92 3.54 -0.01
C MET A 28 3.02 4.67 -0.46
N ILE A 29 1.95 4.92 0.29
CA ILE A 29 1.06 6.07 0.09
C ILE A 29 0.92 6.80 1.42
N THR A 30 1.34 8.07 1.48
CA THR A 30 1.39 8.83 2.74
C THR A 30 0.98 10.29 2.56
N GLY A 31 0.52 10.91 3.65
CA GLY A 31 0.33 12.36 3.74
C GLY A 31 1.63 13.14 3.96
N ASP A 32 2.74 12.48 4.25
CA ASP A 32 4.02 13.08 4.53
C ASP A 32 4.64 13.79 3.33
N HIS A 33 5.64 14.61 3.61
CA HIS A 33 6.41 15.30 2.58
C HIS A 33 7.25 14.30 1.76
N LEU A 34 7.37 14.55 0.45
CA LEU A 34 8.05 13.68 -0.50
C LEU A 34 9.47 13.27 -0.07
N VAL A 35 10.24 14.22 0.47
CA VAL A 35 11.63 13.98 0.94
C VAL A 35 11.63 12.97 2.09
N THR A 36 10.73 13.14 3.06
CA THR A 36 10.60 12.24 4.21
C THR A 36 10.13 10.85 3.76
N ALA A 37 9.08 10.78 2.96
CA ALA A 37 8.54 9.53 2.43
C ALA A 37 9.59 8.77 1.62
N SER A 38 10.34 9.46 0.76
CA SER A 38 11.41 8.84 -0.05
C SER A 38 12.55 8.30 0.81
N ALA A 39 12.96 9.03 1.86
CA ALA A 39 14.01 8.58 2.76
C ALA A 39 13.59 7.32 3.55
N ILE A 40 12.35 7.30 4.04
CA ILE A 40 11.78 6.14 4.73
C ILE A 40 11.67 4.97 3.77
N ALA A 41 11.09 5.18 2.58
CA ALA A 41 10.89 4.13 1.59
C ALA A 41 12.19 3.47 1.12
N ARG A 42 13.28 4.25 0.98
CA ARG A 42 14.62 3.68 0.72
C ARG A 42 15.13 2.85 1.88
N LYS A 43 14.97 3.36 3.11
CA LYS A 43 15.43 2.64 4.31
C LYS A 43 14.77 1.28 4.50
N ILE A 44 13.48 1.17 4.17
CA ILE A 44 12.71 -0.09 4.30
C ILE A 44 12.72 -0.94 3.03
N GLY A 45 13.31 -0.46 1.94
CA GLY A 45 13.46 -1.21 0.69
C GLY A 45 12.24 -1.16 -0.24
N ILE A 46 11.30 -0.23 -0.06
CA ILE A 46 10.20 -0.01 -1.02
C ILE A 46 10.69 0.77 -2.25
N LEU A 47 11.54 1.77 -2.04
CA LEU A 47 12.10 2.60 -3.10
C LEU A 47 13.56 2.20 -3.34
N ASP A 48 13.87 1.69 -4.51
CA ASP A 48 15.21 1.43 -5.01
C ASP A 48 15.73 2.61 -5.86
N ASP A 49 16.93 2.47 -6.43
CA ASP A 49 17.57 3.53 -7.22
C ASP A 49 16.83 3.84 -8.53
N ASN A 50 16.06 2.90 -9.05
CA ASN A 50 15.26 3.04 -10.26
C ASN A 50 13.78 3.36 -9.96
N GLY A 51 13.37 3.27 -8.70
CA GLY A 51 12.00 3.52 -8.27
C GLY A 51 11.65 5.00 -8.29
N ARG A 52 10.41 5.31 -8.62
CA ARG A 52 9.87 6.67 -8.67
C ARG A 52 9.05 6.99 -7.44
N ALA A 53 9.29 8.19 -6.89
CA ALA A 53 8.48 8.79 -5.84
C ALA A 53 7.85 10.09 -6.36
N VAL A 54 6.56 10.31 -6.10
CA VAL A 54 5.77 11.43 -6.63
C VAL A 54 4.92 12.07 -5.55
N GLU A 55 4.46 13.29 -5.79
CA GLU A 55 3.46 13.96 -4.95
C GLU A 55 2.05 13.77 -5.53
N GLY A 56 1.03 13.80 -4.65
CA GLY A 56 -0.37 13.66 -5.04
C GLY A 56 -0.81 14.64 -6.13
N ARG A 57 -0.25 15.86 -6.16
CA ARG A 57 -0.52 16.85 -7.20
C ARG A 57 -0.15 16.40 -8.63
N GLU A 58 0.81 15.48 -8.77
CA GLU A 58 1.23 14.96 -10.09
C GLU A 58 0.16 14.05 -10.70
N ILE A 59 -0.68 13.43 -9.88
CA ILE A 59 -1.76 12.56 -10.33
C ILE A 59 -3.12 13.26 -10.39
N GLU A 60 -3.21 14.50 -9.88
CA GLU A 60 -4.48 15.22 -9.75
C GLU A 60 -5.16 15.47 -11.11
N ASN A 61 -4.38 15.85 -12.11
CA ASN A 61 -4.88 16.23 -13.43
C ASN A 61 -4.78 15.11 -14.48
N LEU A 62 -4.30 13.92 -14.11
CA LEU A 62 -4.22 12.78 -15.02
C LEU A 62 -5.61 12.21 -15.27
N SER A 63 -5.90 11.84 -16.52
CA SER A 63 -7.04 10.99 -16.84
C SER A 63 -6.88 9.60 -16.20
N ASP A 64 -7.92 8.79 -16.20
CA ASP A 64 -7.84 7.44 -15.64
C ASP A 64 -6.91 6.54 -16.47
N GLU A 65 -6.89 6.69 -17.79
CA GLU A 65 -6.00 5.96 -18.69
C GLU A 65 -4.53 6.35 -18.49
N GLU A 66 -4.26 7.66 -18.38
CA GLU A 66 -2.91 8.16 -18.08
C GLU A 66 -2.43 7.68 -16.70
N LEU A 67 -3.32 7.67 -15.70
CA LEU A 67 -3.01 7.18 -14.38
C LEU A 67 -2.68 5.68 -14.37
N ASP A 68 -3.39 4.88 -15.18
CA ASP A 68 -3.15 3.43 -15.28
C ASP A 68 -1.73 3.12 -15.81
N GLU A 69 -1.22 3.93 -16.73
CA GLU A 69 0.17 3.82 -17.18
C GLU A 69 1.14 4.31 -16.11
N PHE A 70 0.84 5.48 -15.53
CA PHE A 70 1.69 6.17 -14.57
C PHE A 70 1.98 5.36 -13.29
N VAL A 71 0.96 4.65 -12.75
CA VAL A 71 1.13 3.88 -11.50
C VAL A 71 2.15 2.74 -11.61
N SER A 72 2.45 2.27 -12.82
CA SER A 72 3.37 1.15 -13.03
C SER A 72 4.80 1.46 -12.59
N ASP A 73 5.23 2.71 -12.69
CA ASP A 73 6.59 3.14 -12.41
C ASP A 73 6.78 3.73 -11.01
N VAL A 74 5.65 3.99 -10.31
CA VAL A 74 5.66 4.68 -9.03
C VAL A 74 5.57 3.70 -7.88
N SER A 75 6.49 3.84 -6.93
CA SER A 75 6.51 3.04 -5.69
C SER A 75 6.16 3.86 -4.43
N VAL A 76 6.21 5.19 -4.52
CA VAL A 76 5.95 6.08 -3.37
C VAL A 76 5.08 7.25 -3.81
N TYR A 77 3.98 7.45 -3.11
CA TYR A 77 3.08 8.59 -3.27
C TYR A 77 3.06 9.39 -1.98
N ALA A 78 3.48 10.64 -2.04
CA ALA A 78 3.56 11.59 -0.93
C ALA A 78 2.50 12.70 -1.04
N ARG A 79 2.13 13.34 0.04
CA ARG A 79 1.12 14.41 0.05
C ARG A 79 -0.20 14.01 -0.62
N VAL A 80 -0.67 12.80 -0.35
CA VAL A 80 -1.83 12.18 -1.00
C VAL A 80 -3.10 12.49 -0.21
N SER A 81 -4.14 12.98 -0.90
CA SER A 81 -5.49 13.12 -0.34
C SER A 81 -6.23 11.77 -0.31
N PRO A 82 -7.32 11.64 0.46
CA PRO A 82 -8.16 10.44 0.43
C PRO A 82 -8.68 10.08 -0.97
N GLU A 83 -9.00 11.07 -1.80
CA GLU A 83 -9.47 10.89 -3.18
C GLU A 83 -8.37 10.29 -4.07
N HIS A 84 -7.13 10.78 -3.93
CA HIS A 84 -5.99 10.22 -4.66
C HIS A 84 -5.77 8.75 -4.31
N LYS A 85 -5.93 8.36 -3.04
CA LYS A 85 -5.81 6.97 -2.60
C LYS A 85 -6.79 6.04 -3.33
N ILE A 86 -8.06 6.47 -3.45
CA ILE A 86 -9.09 5.73 -4.18
C ILE A 86 -8.70 5.58 -5.66
N ARG A 87 -8.23 6.66 -6.30
CA ARG A 87 -7.82 6.64 -7.71
C ARG A 87 -6.65 5.70 -7.95
N ILE A 88 -5.64 5.71 -7.08
CA ILE A 88 -4.48 4.80 -7.18
C ILE A 88 -4.94 3.35 -7.06
N VAL A 89 -5.78 3.01 -6.06
CA VAL A 89 -6.34 1.67 -5.89
C VAL A 89 -7.10 1.25 -7.14
N SER A 90 -7.98 2.11 -7.65
CA SER A 90 -8.79 1.82 -8.85
C SER A 90 -7.93 1.62 -10.10
N ALA A 91 -6.85 2.40 -10.27
CA ALA A 91 -5.92 2.25 -11.38
C ALA A 91 -5.26 0.87 -11.38
N TRP A 92 -4.78 0.41 -10.23
CA TRP A 92 -4.22 -0.93 -10.11
C TRP A 92 -5.25 -2.04 -10.36
N GLN A 93 -6.49 -1.86 -9.89
CA GLN A 93 -7.59 -2.80 -10.16
C GLN A 93 -7.95 -2.87 -11.65
N ARG A 94 -8.00 -1.72 -12.36
CA ARG A 94 -8.24 -1.69 -13.82
C ARG A 94 -7.15 -2.44 -14.60
N LYS A 95 -5.92 -2.42 -14.13
CA LYS A 95 -4.81 -3.22 -14.68
C LYS A 95 -4.92 -4.73 -14.38
N GLY A 96 -5.95 -5.17 -13.65
CA GLY A 96 -6.22 -6.57 -13.31
C GLY A 96 -5.46 -7.09 -12.09
N TYR A 97 -4.90 -6.21 -11.28
CA TYR A 97 -4.24 -6.59 -10.03
C TYR A 97 -5.23 -6.68 -8.87
N ILE A 98 -4.94 -7.58 -7.94
CA ILE A 98 -5.64 -7.64 -6.65
C ILE A 98 -4.93 -6.68 -5.71
N VAL A 99 -5.66 -5.70 -5.19
CA VAL A 99 -5.13 -4.65 -4.34
C VAL A 99 -5.47 -4.92 -2.87
N SER A 100 -4.44 -5.07 -2.06
CA SER A 100 -4.56 -5.03 -0.59
C SER A 100 -4.15 -3.65 -0.10
N MET A 101 -4.94 -3.06 0.78
CA MET A 101 -4.65 -1.75 1.36
C MET A 101 -4.71 -1.81 2.88
N THR A 102 -3.70 -1.25 3.53
CA THR A 102 -3.69 -1.05 4.99
C THR A 102 -3.87 0.42 5.32
N GLY A 103 -4.53 0.73 6.42
CA GLY A 103 -4.70 2.10 6.90
C GLY A 103 -5.10 2.12 8.37
N ASP A 104 -4.77 3.21 9.07
CA ASP A 104 -5.02 3.40 10.50
C ASP A 104 -6.02 4.54 10.79
N GLY A 105 -6.39 5.28 9.77
CA GLY A 105 -7.21 6.49 9.89
C GLY A 105 -8.59 6.42 9.25
N VAL A 106 -9.47 7.30 9.74
CA VAL A 106 -10.81 7.51 9.18
C VAL A 106 -10.72 7.96 7.70
N ASN A 107 -9.66 8.68 7.36
CA ASN A 107 -9.41 9.18 6.00
C ASN A 107 -9.10 8.05 5.00
N ASP A 108 -8.68 6.89 5.47
CA ASP A 108 -8.37 5.73 4.64
C ASP A 108 -9.59 4.85 4.37
N ALA A 109 -10.67 5.01 5.14
CA ALA A 109 -11.85 4.16 5.07
C ALA A 109 -12.47 4.04 3.66
N PRO A 110 -12.56 5.09 2.83
CA PRO A 110 -13.09 4.97 1.47
C PRO A 110 -12.18 4.11 0.57
N ALA A 111 -10.86 4.30 0.65
CA ALA A 111 -9.89 3.54 -0.14
C ALA A 111 -9.76 2.09 0.35
N LEU A 112 -9.85 1.85 1.67
CA LEU A 112 -9.93 0.50 2.25
C LEU A 112 -11.16 -0.26 1.76
N LYS A 113 -12.30 0.45 1.58
CA LYS A 113 -13.52 -0.15 1.01
C LYS A 113 -13.38 -0.45 -0.49
N GLN A 114 -12.64 0.38 -1.22
CA GLN A 114 -12.40 0.21 -2.64
C GLN A 114 -11.46 -0.96 -2.92
N ALA A 115 -10.44 -1.16 -2.10
CA ALA A 115 -9.49 -2.26 -2.25
C ALA A 115 -10.19 -3.64 -2.19
N ASP A 116 -9.58 -4.63 -2.82
CA ASP A 116 -10.07 -6.02 -2.78
C ASP A 116 -9.90 -6.60 -1.37
N ILE A 117 -8.82 -6.21 -0.70
CA ILE A 117 -8.53 -6.55 0.70
C ILE A 117 -8.22 -5.26 1.45
N GLY A 118 -9.11 -4.87 2.37
CA GLY A 118 -8.89 -3.74 3.27
C GLY A 118 -8.48 -4.22 4.65
N VAL A 119 -7.37 -3.70 5.18
CA VAL A 119 -6.85 -3.99 6.51
C VAL A 119 -6.83 -2.71 7.32
N ALA A 120 -7.73 -2.58 8.29
CA ALA A 120 -7.77 -1.44 9.20
C ALA A 120 -7.04 -1.77 10.49
N MET A 121 -6.12 -0.89 10.91
CA MET A 121 -5.45 -0.97 12.20
C MET A 121 -6.34 -0.32 13.27
N GLY A 122 -6.58 -1.00 14.40
CA GLY A 122 -7.33 -0.44 15.53
C GLY A 122 -6.56 0.68 16.24
N ILE A 123 -7.28 1.48 17.05
CA ILE A 123 -6.75 2.66 17.75
C ILE A 123 -5.51 2.36 18.60
N THR A 124 -5.36 1.13 19.08
CA THR A 124 -4.21 0.69 19.88
C THR A 124 -3.16 -0.07 19.09
N GLY A 125 -3.37 -0.24 17.76
CA GLY A 125 -2.48 -1.04 16.89
C GLY A 125 -2.52 -2.56 17.19
N THR A 126 -3.35 -3.01 18.12
CA THR A 126 -3.47 -4.42 18.53
C THR A 126 -4.68 -5.11 17.91
N GLU A 127 -5.67 -4.37 17.45
CA GLU A 127 -6.84 -4.90 16.76
C GLU A 127 -6.72 -4.66 15.26
N VAL A 128 -6.82 -5.73 14.49
CA VAL A 128 -6.77 -5.67 13.02
C VAL A 128 -8.12 -6.10 12.47
N TYR A 129 -8.79 -5.21 11.75
CA TYR A 129 -10.03 -5.52 11.04
C TYR A 129 -9.71 -5.78 9.57
N ILE A 130 -9.95 -6.99 9.12
CA ILE A 130 -9.73 -7.39 7.72
C ILE A 130 -11.09 -7.47 7.03
N ARG A 131 -11.25 -6.71 5.94
CA ARG A 131 -12.36 -6.86 5.01
C ARG A 131 -11.81 -7.31 3.66
N ALA A 132 -12.34 -8.41 3.15
CA ALA A 132 -12.04 -8.85 1.79
C ALA A 132 -13.34 -9.04 1.01
N ARG A 133 -13.33 -8.85 -0.31
CA ARG A 133 -14.46 -9.21 -1.17
C ARG A 133 -14.62 -10.72 -1.17
N LEU A 134 -15.79 -11.20 -0.74
CA LEU A 134 -16.09 -12.61 -0.45
C LEU A 134 -15.75 -13.59 -1.58
N ASN A 135 -15.77 -13.17 -2.83
CA ASN A 135 -15.53 -14.06 -3.98
C ASN A 135 -14.06 -14.47 -4.16
N GLU A 136 -13.13 -13.72 -3.60
CA GLU A 136 -11.68 -14.04 -3.64
C GLU A 136 -11.21 -14.68 -2.33
N LEU A 137 -11.94 -14.47 -1.22
CA LEU A 137 -11.59 -14.95 0.12
C LEU A 137 -11.68 -16.46 0.28
N PHE A 138 -12.63 -17.12 -0.35
CA PHE A 138 -12.77 -18.59 -0.26
C PHE A 138 -11.56 -19.36 -0.82
N ARG A 139 -10.70 -18.68 -1.58
CA ARG A 139 -9.41 -19.26 -2.02
C ARG A 139 -8.28 -19.07 -1.01
N PHE A 140 -8.44 -18.18 -0.04
CA PHE A 140 -7.37 -17.78 0.90
C PHE A 140 -7.52 -18.35 2.32
N PHE A 141 -8.72 -18.68 2.78
CA PHE A 141 -8.97 -19.06 4.16
C PHE A 141 -9.01 -20.59 4.36
N SER A 142 -7.92 -21.28 4.05
CA SER A 142 -7.74 -22.67 4.51
C SER A 142 -6.58 -22.86 5.48
N VAL A 143 -6.08 -21.79 6.11
CA VAL A 143 -4.98 -21.92 7.08
C VAL A 143 -5.22 -21.01 8.29
N GLY A 144 -5.15 -21.63 9.48
CA GLY A 144 -5.42 -21.01 10.78
C GLY A 144 -4.54 -19.81 11.11
N CYS A 145 -5.15 -18.89 11.84
CA CYS A 145 -4.64 -17.59 12.29
C CYS A 145 -3.44 -17.68 13.24
N THR A 146 -2.23 -17.87 12.74
CA THR A 146 -1.00 -17.54 13.50
C THR A 146 0.19 -17.15 12.64
N ASN A 147 0.13 -17.32 11.32
CA ASN A 147 1.09 -16.77 10.37
C ASN A 147 0.33 -16.49 9.08
N ILE A 148 0.25 -15.23 8.67
CA ILE A 148 -0.31 -14.89 7.36
C ILE A 148 0.69 -15.32 6.31
N GLN A 149 0.63 -16.59 5.90
CA GLN A 149 1.26 -17.05 4.67
C GLN A 149 0.31 -16.76 3.52
N ILE A 150 0.58 -15.68 2.78
CA ILE A 150 -0.14 -15.35 1.56
C ILE A 150 0.41 -16.25 0.45
N GLN A 151 -0.27 -17.35 0.15
CA GLN A 151 0.04 -18.19 -0.99
C GLN A 151 -0.67 -17.64 -2.22
N VAL A 152 0.05 -16.88 -3.05
CA VAL A 152 -0.46 -16.26 -4.27
C VAL A 152 -0.36 -17.25 -5.42
N ARG A 153 -1.50 -17.74 -5.95
CA ARG A 153 -1.59 -18.44 -7.22
C ARG A 153 -1.92 -17.45 -8.34
N GLU A 154 -0.94 -17.12 -9.15
CA GLU A 154 -1.03 -16.56 -10.52
C GLU A 154 -1.71 -15.19 -10.78
N ARG A 155 -2.06 -14.38 -9.78
CA ARG A 155 -2.43 -12.98 -9.97
C ARG A 155 -1.72 -12.12 -8.92
N TRP A 156 -0.89 -11.20 -9.38
CA TRP A 156 -0.07 -10.30 -8.58
C TRP A 156 -0.90 -9.52 -7.56
N CYS A 157 -0.60 -9.69 -6.28
CA CYS A 157 -1.16 -8.88 -5.19
C CYS A 157 -0.32 -7.64 -4.96
N PHE A 158 -0.96 -6.48 -4.86
CA PHE A 158 -0.34 -5.24 -4.42
C PHE A 158 -0.68 -4.99 -2.96
N PHE A 159 0.32 -4.66 -2.18
CA PHE A 159 0.16 -4.28 -0.79
C PHE A 159 0.52 -2.81 -0.64
N ALA A 160 -0.47 -1.95 -0.38
CA ALA A 160 -0.24 -0.57 -0.03
C ALA A 160 -0.04 -0.48 1.48
N VAL A 161 1.17 -0.13 1.92
CA VAL A 161 1.50 0.08 3.32
C VAL A 161 1.40 1.58 3.61
N PHE A 162 0.62 1.94 4.61
CA PHE A 162 0.51 3.31 5.12
C PHE A 162 1.29 3.44 6.42
N PHE A 163 2.02 4.54 6.52
CA PHE A 163 2.62 5.05 7.74
C PHE A 163 2.03 6.42 8.03
#